data_8551d886efcb54c9e562c97f2606c726
#
_entry.id   8551d886efcb54c9e562c97f2606c726
#
_cell.length_a   1.000
_cell.length_b   1.000
_cell.length_c   1.000
_cell.angle_alpha   90.00
_cell.angle_beta   90.00
_cell.angle_gamma   90.00
#
_symmetry.space_group_name_H-M   'P 1'
#
loop_
_entity.id
_entity.type
_entity.pdbx_description
1 polymer ?
#
loop_
_entity_poly.entity_id
_entity_poly.type
_entity_poly.pdbx_seq_one_letter_code
_entity_poly.pdbx_strand_id
1 'polypeptide(L)'
;MEKIIAEIHHIIKDSSHVLDAETTLQAYFSDLVSQLMKEALEALDSELYVPFKAEGWRIANRDSRTITFTFGTVEFMRRRLKKKGEKSFFPLDNICGFNKSERYSTLLQKQVAELVTGSVYRGVAEAVTKLTSFSMSHGTVGNIVKSVGEKQAQWEKQNLEDYEVALPEEQKEVPFLLVEGDGIVIKGKGKRKEEIHRVQIAEGVTTSGKRKKLKNPIFVSSLKSAKDAWEKAAIYLGSHYDLKNTVVISNTDGGSGYRAEDCAMAIGVCKEHIHQVDRYHVHKKIKSRLSWCPEMELPLKKALWSYDWDSIAIVLDTIESKISLEQEKDQKEELRLLAAYLERNWAYLRPLREIESCKGIR
;
A
#
# COMPACT_ATOMS: atom_id res chain seq x y z
N MET A 1 5.44 -15.87 40.64
CA MET A 1 4.19 -16.45 40.12
C MET A 1 3.06 -16.39 41.16
N GLU A 2 3.26 -16.93 42.37
CA GLU A 2 2.24 -16.96 43.44
C GLU A 2 1.65 -15.57 43.78
N LYS A 3 2.50 -14.55 43.90
CA LYS A 3 2.04 -13.16 44.15
C LYS A 3 1.14 -12.60 43.05
N ILE A 4 1.43 -12.92 41.80
CA ILE A 4 0.62 -12.48 40.66
C ILE A 4 -0.74 -13.17 40.69
N ILE A 5 -0.77 -14.48 40.99
CA ILE A 5 -2.02 -15.27 41.12
C ILE A 5 -2.86 -14.73 42.29
N ALA A 6 -2.23 -14.40 43.41
CA ALA A 6 -2.92 -13.83 44.57
C ALA A 6 -3.58 -12.48 44.24
N GLU A 7 -2.87 -11.61 43.50
CA GLU A 7 -3.41 -10.32 43.09
C GLU A 7 -4.56 -10.46 42.10
N ILE A 8 -4.44 -11.34 41.10
CA ILE A 8 -5.53 -11.67 40.18
C ILE A 8 -6.76 -12.16 40.94
N HIS A 9 -6.58 -13.05 41.94
CA HIS A 9 -7.66 -13.56 42.77
C HIS A 9 -8.35 -12.43 43.55
N HIS A 10 -7.54 -11.49 44.14
CA HIS A 10 -8.07 -10.33 44.87
C HIS A 10 -8.89 -9.42 43.93
N ILE A 11 -8.37 -9.09 42.74
CA ILE A 11 -9.08 -8.28 41.76
C ILE A 11 -10.43 -8.90 41.39
N ILE A 12 -10.45 -10.23 41.10
CA ILE A 12 -11.70 -10.93 40.73
C ILE A 12 -12.69 -10.92 41.88
N LYS A 13 -12.23 -11.14 43.11
CA LYS A 13 -13.07 -11.22 44.29
C LYS A 13 -13.72 -9.88 44.65
N ASP A 14 -12.96 -8.79 44.49
CA ASP A 14 -13.36 -7.44 44.90
C ASP A 14 -14.15 -6.68 43.83
N SER A 15 -14.20 -7.21 42.61
CA SER A 15 -14.95 -6.60 41.50
C SER A 15 -16.43 -6.85 41.63
N SER A 16 -17.23 -5.85 41.28
CA SER A 16 -18.72 -5.95 41.35
C SER A 16 -19.27 -6.87 40.26
N HIS A 17 -18.61 -6.96 39.12
CA HIS A 17 -18.92 -7.85 37.98
C HIS A 17 -17.71 -8.06 37.06
N VAL A 18 -17.85 -8.98 36.09
CA VAL A 18 -16.77 -9.41 35.19
C VAL A 18 -16.15 -8.25 34.41
N LEU A 19 -16.93 -7.25 33.97
CA LEU A 19 -16.45 -6.09 33.26
C LEU A 19 -15.44 -5.26 34.07
N ASP A 20 -15.73 -5.05 35.37
CA ASP A 20 -14.86 -4.33 36.29
C ASP A 20 -13.58 -5.12 36.55
N ALA A 21 -13.71 -6.44 36.74
CA ALA A 21 -12.56 -7.33 36.91
C ALA A 21 -11.64 -7.29 35.67
N GLU A 22 -12.21 -7.40 34.47
CA GLU A 22 -11.45 -7.38 33.20
C GLU A 22 -10.71 -6.05 33.01
N THR A 23 -11.38 -4.92 33.28
CA THR A 23 -10.77 -3.58 33.17
C THR A 23 -9.62 -3.42 34.16
N THR A 24 -9.80 -3.85 35.41
CA THR A 24 -8.78 -3.77 36.45
C THR A 24 -7.60 -4.69 36.14
N LEU A 25 -7.85 -5.91 35.65
CA LEU A 25 -6.81 -6.85 35.24
C LEU A 25 -6.03 -6.32 34.05
N GLN A 26 -6.67 -5.68 33.06
CA GLN A 26 -5.98 -5.05 31.92
C GLN A 26 -4.99 -3.97 32.42
N ALA A 27 -5.42 -3.10 33.34
CA ALA A 27 -4.53 -2.08 33.92
C ALA A 27 -3.37 -2.72 34.70
N TYR A 28 -3.69 -3.69 35.57
CA TYR A 28 -2.71 -4.42 36.36
C TYR A 28 -1.62 -5.10 35.49
N PHE A 29 -2.02 -5.81 34.44
CA PHE A 29 -1.06 -6.45 33.56
C PHE A 29 -0.25 -5.45 32.74
N SER A 30 -0.84 -4.34 32.31
CA SER A 30 -0.12 -3.26 31.65
C SER A 30 0.98 -2.68 32.54
N ASP A 31 0.67 -2.39 33.80
CA ASP A 31 1.61 -1.84 34.77
C ASP A 31 2.71 -2.87 35.10
N LEU A 32 2.35 -4.12 35.33
CA LEU A 32 3.29 -5.19 35.61
C LEU A 32 4.30 -5.38 34.47
N VAL A 33 3.80 -5.49 33.22
CA VAL A 33 4.67 -5.65 32.05
C VAL A 33 5.55 -4.41 31.83
N SER A 34 5.00 -3.21 32.06
CA SER A 34 5.75 -1.96 31.95
C SER A 34 6.89 -1.89 32.99
N GLN A 35 6.64 -2.34 34.22
CA GLN A 35 7.66 -2.41 35.27
C GLN A 35 8.75 -3.45 34.95
N LEU A 36 8.36 -4.66 34.53
CA LEU A 36 9.31 -5.68 34.12
C LEU A 36 10.17 -5.22 32.93
N MET A 37 9.57 -4.54 31.96
CA MET A 37 10.30 -4.00 30.82
C MET A 37 11.29 -2.90 31.24
N LYS A 38 10.91 -2.03 32.18
CA LYS A 38 11.81 -1.02 32.77
C LYS A 38 13.03 -1.69 33.38
N GLU A 39 12.82 -2.66 34.28
CA GLU A 39 13.90 -3.36 34.96
C GLU A 39 14.83 -4.07 33.97
N ALA A 40 14.26 -4.73 32.94
CA ALA A 40 15.02 -5.38 31.88
C ALA A 40 15.88 -4.40 31.06
N LEU A 41 15.32 -3.22 30.69
CA LEU A 41 16.05 -2.20 29.95
C LEU A 41 17.19 -1.58 30.79
N GLU A 42 16.97 -1.34 32.09
CA GLU A 42 17.97 -0.80 32.99
C GLU A 42 19.09 -1.81 33.33
N ALA A 43 18.74 -3.11 33.39
CA ALA A 43 19.71 -4.18 33.50
C ALA A 43 20.59 -4.27 32.24
N LEU A 44 19.94 -4.30 31.04
CA LEU A 44 20.65 -4.31 29.78
C LEU A 44 21.57 -3.10 29.62
N ASP A 45 21.12 -1.88 29.99
CA ASP A 45 21.97 -0.68 29.99
C ASP A 45 23.20 -0.84 30.86
N SER A 46 23.06 -1.57 31.98
CA SER A 46 24.18 -1.85 32.90
C SER A 46 25.18 -2.84 32.31
N GLU A 47 24.69 -3.89 31.67
CA GLU A 47 25.50 -4.89 30.96
C GLU A 47 26.26 -4.26 29.79
N LEU A 48 25.59 -3.45 28.97
CA LEU A 48 26.20 -2.74 27.84
C LEU A 48 27.32 -1.80 28.22
N TYR A 49 27.32 -1.23 29.43
CA TYR A 49 28.39 -0.36 29.89
C TYR A 49 29.71 -1.08 30.12
N VAL A 50 29.70 -2.38 30.45
CA VAL A 50 30.92 -3.12 30.87
C VAL A 50 32.01 -3.11 29.78
N PRO A 51 31.76 -3.52 28.53
CA PRO A 51 32.78 -3.48 27.47
C PRO A 51 33.23 -2.05 27.15
N PHE A 52 32.32 -1.08 27.10
CA PHE A 52 32.68 0.33 26.84
C PHE A 52 33.58 0.92 27.94
N LYS A 53 33.37 0.51 29.20
CA LYS A 53 34.25 0.93 30.31
C LYS A 53 35.68 0.42 30.08
N ALA A 54 35.84 -0.82 29.63
CA ALA A 54 37.17 -1.39 29.34
C ALA A 54 37.88 -0.64 28.19
N GLU A 55 37.12 -0.11 27.23
CA GLU A 55 37.62 0.69 26.12
C GLU A 55 37.88 2.18 26.46
N GLY A 56 37.71 2.56 27.73
CA GLY A 56 37.98 3.92 28.23
C GLY A 56 36.83 4.91 28.13
N TRP A 57 35.60 4.44 27.80
CA TRP A 57 34.40 5.26 27.84
C TRP A 57 33.99 5.54 29.32
N ARG A 58 33.46 6.71 29.56
CA ARG A 58 32.98 7.13 30.89
C ARG A 58 31.53 7.56 30.80
N ILE A 59 30.79 7.39 31.90
CA ILE A 59 29.41 7.90 32.01
C ILE A 59 29.47 9.43 32.06
N ALA A 60 28.78 10.09 31.11
CA ALA A 60 28.63 11.55 31.13
C ALA A 60 27.50 11.96 32.09
N ASN A 61 26.34 11.30 31.92
CA ASN A 61 25.14 11.48 32.76
C ASN A 61 24.23 10.23 32.63
N ARG A 62 23.16 10.24 33.41
CA ARG A 62 22.05 9.29 33.30
C ARG A 62 20.79 10.08 33.01
N ASP A 63 20.11 9.74 31.88
CA ASP A 63 18.93 10.46 31.43
C ASP A 63 17.73 9.51 31.44
N SER A 64 16.60 10.02 31.95
CA SER A 64 15.30 9.34 31.79
C SER A 64 14.86 9.33 30.32
N ARG A 65 14.23 8.25 29.92
CA ARG A 65 13.55 8.13 28.64
C ARG A 65 12.19 7.46 28.80
N THR A 66 11.20 7.99 28.11
CA THR A 66 9.85 7.43 28.09
C THR A 66 9.53 6.93 26.69
N ILE A 67 9.15 5.65 26.58
CA ILE A 67 8.66 5.01 25.34
C ILE A 67 7.31 4.36 25.62
N THR A 68 6.34 4.64 24.79
CA THR A 68 5.04 3.95 24.83
C THR A 68 5.09 2.74 23.90
N PHE A 69 4.91 1.57 24.46
CA PHE A 69 4.81 0.28 23.77
C PHE A 69 3.34 -0.08 23.59
N THR A 70 3.06 -1.18 22.92
CA THR A 70 1.68 -1.70 22.74
C THR A 70 1.01 -2.11 24.05
N PHE A 71 1.78 -2.44 25.07
CA PHE A 71 1.30 -2.90 26.36
C PHE A 71 1.30 -1.82 27.45
N GLY A 72 1.91 -0.66 27.22
CA GLY A 72 1.95 0.42 28.19
C GLY A 72 3.09 1.41 27.96
N THR A 73 3.18 2.42 28.84
CA THR A 73 4.24 3.43 28.79
C THR A 73 5.32 3.09 29.81
N VAL A 74 6.56 3.03 29.35
CA VAL A 74 7.73 2.68 30.16
C VAL A 74 8.66 3.87 30.28
N GLU A 75 8.95 4.30 31.50
CA GLU A 75 9.97 5.28 31.80
C GLU A 75 11.17 4.57 32.45
N PHE A 76 12.36 4.71 31.86
CA PHE A 76 13.59 4.04 32.29
C PHE A 76 14.79 4.96 32.22
N MET A 77 15.81 4.70 33.09
CA MET A 77 17.07 5.40 33.12
C MET A 77 18.09 4.73 32.20
N ARG A 78 18.88 5.53 31.49
CA ARG A 78 19.93 5.06 30.58
C ARG A 78 21.20 5.91 30.71
N ARG A 79 22.36 5.31 30.42
CA ARG A 79 23.66 5.95 30.50
C ARG A 79 24.03 6.60 29.18
N ARG A 80 24.42 7.87 29.26
CA ARG A 80 25.10 8.54 28.16
C ARG A 80 26.60 8.37 28.33
N LEU A 81 27.26 7.80 27.32
CA LEU A 81 28.71 7.58 27.35
C LEU A 81 29.44 8.67 26.59
N LYS A 82 30.66 9.02 27.11
CA LYS A 82 31.59 9.94 26.46
C LYS A 82 33.01 9.40 26.51
N LYS A 83 33.80 9.72 25.46
CA LYS A 83 35.24 9.48 25.35
C LYS A 83 35.89 10.67 24.68
N LYS A 84 37.12 11.02 25.03
CA LYS A 84 37.83 12.16 24.42
C LYS A 84 38.02 11.94 22.94
N GLY A 85 37.60 12.89 22.12
CA GLY A 85 37.66 12.80 20.65
C GLY A 85 36.46 12.12 19.98
N GLU A 86 35.53 11.54 20.75
CA GLU A 86 34.39 10.79 20.25
C GLU A 86 33.06 11.51 20.55
N LYS A 87 32.05 11.30 19.71
CA LYS A 87 30.68 11.77 19.96
C LYS A 87 30.05 10.96 21.08
N SER A 88 29.41 11.65 22.03
CA SER A 88 28.66 10.97 23.09
C SER A 88 27.40 10.34 22.56
N PHE A 89 27.00 9.17 23.10
CA PHE A 89 25.84 8.41 22.65
C PHE A 89 25.23 7.60 23.80
N PHE A 90 24.07 6.97 23.54
CA PHE A 90 23.39 6.07 24.45
C PHE A 90 23.47 4.64 23.89
N PRO A 91 24.27 3.74 24.47
CA PRO A 91 24.37 2.36 23.96
C PRO A 91 23.04 1.63 23.90
N LEU A 92 22.20 1.81 24.91
CA LEU A 92 20.87 1.20 24.97
C LEU A 92 19.98 1.65 23.81
N ASP A 93 19.99 2.94 23.48
CA ASP A 93 19.20 3.45 22.36
C ASP A 93 19.63 2.83 21.03
N ASN A 94 20.94 2.66 20.84
CA ASN A 94 21.49 2.09 19.60
C ASN A 94 21.08 0.63 19.44
N ILE A 95 21.16 -0.18 20.49
CA ILE A 95 20.85 -1.61 20.42
C ILE A 95 19.35 -1.86 20.32
N CYS A 96 18.53 -1.02 20.97
CA CYS A 96 17.08 -1.11 20.91
C CYS A 96 16.48 -0.40 19.66
N GLY A 97 17.29 0.28 18.86
CA GLY A 97 16.82 1.04 17.71
C GLY A 97 15.94 2.24 18.08
N PHE A 98 16.13 2.80 19.26
CA PHE A 98 15.36 3.97 19.70
C PHE A 98 15.94 5.25 19.10
N ASN A 99 15.32 5.79 18.07
CA ASN A 99 15.75 7.04 17.46
C ASN A 99 15.54 8.23 18.40
N LYS A 100 16.35 9.27 18.19
CA LYS A 100 16.24 10.52 18.96
C LYS A 100 14.80 11.07 18.84
N SER A 101 14.22 11.43 19.98
CA SER A 101 12.86 12.01 20.09
C SER A 101 11.68 11.06 19.77
N GLU A 102 11.91 9.79 19.47
CA GLU A 102 10.82 8.82 19.36
C GLU A 102 10.22 8.54 20.74
N ARG A 103 8.88 8.57 20.80
CA ARG A 103 8.10 8.33 22.03
C ARG A 103 7.27 7.04 21.93
N TYR A 104 7.20 6.43 20.76
CA TYR A 104 6.39 5.25 20.47
C TYR A 104 7.27 4.15 19.89
N SER A 105 7.07 2.91 20.35
CA SER A 105 7.79 1.76 19.81
C SER A 105 7.52 1.56 18.33
N THR A 106 8.45 0.97 17.60
CA THR A 106 8.31 0.71 16.17
C THR A 106 7.08 -0.14 15.86
N LEU A 107 6.79 -1.16 16.70
CA LEU A 107 5.60 -2.00 16.54
C LEU A 107 4.31 -1.19 16.70
N LEU A 108 4.22 -0.34 17.72
CA LEU A 108 3.04 0.52 17.92
C LEU A 108 2.85 1.49 16.76
N GLN A 109 3.94 2.12 16.27
CA GLN A 109 3.88 3.00 15.10
C GLN A 109 3.37 2.27 13.86
N LYS A 110 3.88 1.05 13.61
CA LYS A 110 3.44 0.20 12.51
C LYS A 110 1.95 -0.13 12.61
N GLN A 111 1.49 -0.62 13.77
CA GLN A 111 0.08 -0.98 13.98
C GLN A 111 -0.86 0.22 13.82
N VAL A 112 -0.48 1.40 14.34
CA VAL A 112 -1.26 2.63 14.16
C VAL A 112 -1.34 3.01 12.68
N ALA A 113 -0.25 2.91 11.93
CA ALA A 113 -0.24 3.21 10.49
C ALA A 113 -1.10 2.21 9.70
N GLU A 114 -1.08 0.92 10.05
CA GLU A 114 -1.94 -0.11 9.46
C GLU A 114 -3.42 0.15 9.73
N LEU A 115 -3.80 0.50 10.96
CA LEU A 115 -5.19 0.82 11.32
C LEU A 115 -5.74 2.01 10.53
N VAL A 116 -4.91 2.99 10.20
CA VAL A 116 -5.31 4.16 9.41
C VAL A 116 -5.68 3.80 7.98
N THR A 117 -5.20 2.68 7.44
CA THR A 117 -5.61 2.23 6.08
C THR A 117 -7.10 1.90 5.99
N GLY A 118 -7.73 1.54 7.11
CA GLY A 118 -9.15 1.18 7.19
C GLY A 118 -10.02 2.19 7.95
N SER A 119 -9.44 3.28 8.51
CA SER A 119 -10.18 4.23 9.34
C SER A 119 -9.59 5.64 9.29
N VAL A 120 -10.34 6.62 9.79
CA VAL A 120 -9.86 8.01 9.94
C VAL A 120 -9.04 8.16 11.23
N TYR A 121 -8.16 9.16 11.29
CA TYR A 121 -7.27 9.41 12.43
C TYR A 121 -7.99 9.48 13.79
N ARG A 122 -9.19 10.07 13.84
CA ARG A 122 -10.00 10.13 15.07
C ARG A 122 -10.47 8.76 15.51
N GLY A 123 -10.98 7.95 14.58
CA GLY A 123 -11.42 6.58 14.87
C GLY A 123 -10.29 5.70 15.36
N VAL A 124 -9.08 5.82 14.76
CA VAL A 124 -7.89 5.10 15.24
C VAL A 124 -7.48 5.57 16.64
N ALA A 125 -7.48 6.88 16.89
CA ALA A 125 -7.16 7.43 18.22
C ALA A 125 -8.13 6.93 19.31
N GLU A 126 -9.42 6.88 19.01
CA GLU A 126 -10.45 6.33 19.91
C GLU A 126 -10.28 4.84 20.14
N ALA A 127 -10.00 4.06 19.09
CA ALA A 127 -9.75 2.62 19.19
C ALA A 127 -8.53 2.32 20.06
N VAL A 128 -7.40 3.00 19.82
CA VAL A 128 -6.19 2.86 20.64
C VAL A 128 -6.49 3.20 22.10
N THR A 129 -7.16 4.32 22.37
CA THR A 129 -7.50 4.74 23.75
C THR A 129 -8.44 3.75 24.46
N LYS A 130 -9.34 3.10 23.72
CA LYS A 130 -10.26 2.10 24.29
C LYS A 130 -9.63 0.73 24.53
N LEU A 131 -8.66 0.35 23.71
CA LEU A 131 -8.08 -0.99 23.72
C LEU A 131 -6.73 -1.09 24.44
N THR A 132 -6.15 0.05 24.85
CA THR A 132 -4.87 0.09 25.54
C THR A 132 -4.96 0.87 26.84
N SER A 133 -3.93 0.78 27.68
CA SER A 133 -3.81 1.52 28.95
C SER A 133 -3.38 2.98 28.77
N PHE A 134 -3.17 3.46 27.53
CA PHE A 134 -2.76 4.84 27.26
C PHE A 134 -3.68 5.50 26.24
N SER A 135 -3.68 6.82 26.24
CA SER A 135 -4.45 7.61 25.27
C SER A 135 -3.57 8.15 24.15
N MET A 136 -4.18 8.29 22.98
CA MET A 136 -3.53 8.88 21.80
C MET A 136 -4.42 9.93 21.16
N SER A 137 -3.88 11.09 20.81
CA SER A 137 -4.62 12.11 20.07
C SER A 137 -4.62 11.80 18.56
N HIS A 138 -5.64 12.26 17.83
CA HIS A 138 -5.66 12.16 16.36
C HIS A 138 -4.49 12.90 15.68
N GLY A 139 -3.98 13.97 16.30
CA GLY A 139 -2.76 14.64 15.84
C GLY A 139 -1.52 13.76 15.97
N THR A 140 -1.42 12.99 17.07
CA THR A 140 -0.37 12.00 17.27
C THR A 140 -0.44 10.88 16.23
N VAL A 141 -1.65 10.36 15.95
CA VAL A 141 -1.86 9.38 14.88
C VAL A 141 -1.37 9.91 13.54
N GLY A 142 -1.73 11.15 13.18
CA GLY A 142 -1.26 11.79 11.95
C GLY A 142 0.26 11.94 11.87
N ASN A 143 0.92 12.29 12.98
CA ASN A 143 2.38 12.39 13.03
C ASN A 143 3.06 11.02 12.88
N ILE A 144 2.51 9.97 13.50
CA ILE A 144 2.99 8.60 13.35
C ILE A 144 2.88 8.15 11.90
N VAL A 145 1.72 8.32 11.27
CA VAL A 145 1.49 7.95 9.86
C VAL A 145 2.47 8.67 8.94
N LYS A 146 2.69 9.96 9.16
CA LYS A 146 3.67 10.73 8.38
C LYS A 146 5.08 10.16 8.55
N SER A 147 5.52 9.91 9.79
CA SER A 147 6.84 9.37 10.09
C SER A 147 7.05 7.96 9.49
N VAL A 148 6.04 7.09 9.60
CA VAL A 148 6.09 5.74 9.00
C VAL A 148 6.13 5.84 7.47
N GLY A 149 5.32 6.71 6.87
CA GLY A 149 5.32 6.93 5.42
C GLY A 149 6.65 7.46 4.89
N GLU A 150 7.31 8.39 5.61
CA GLU A 150 8.64 8.90 5.26
C GLU A 150 9.71 7.79 5.34
N LYS A 151 9.69 6.95 6.38
CA LYS A 151 10.60 5.80 6.52
C LYS A 151 10.36 4.76 5.42
N GLN A 152 9.11 4.48 5.10
CA GLN A 152 8.74 3.58 4.01
C GLN A 152 9.24 4.08 2.66
N ALA A 153 9.04 5.38 2.38
CA ALA A 153 9.51 5.98 1.13
C ALA A 153 11.05 5.97 1.01
N GLN A 154 11.76 6.18 2.12
CA GLN A 154 13.23 6.07 2.15
C GLN A 154 13.69 4.63 1.89
N TRP A 155 13.05 3.66 2.53
CA TRP A 155 13.35 2.23 2.34
C TRP A 155 13.06 1.79 0.90
N GLU A 156 11.93 2.18 0.32
CA GLU A 156 11.60 1.88 -1.08
C GLU A 156 12.64 2.48 -2.04
N LYS A 157 13.03 3.74 -1.80
CA LYS A 157 14.06 4.40 -2.60
C LYS A 157 15.40 3.65 -2.53
N GLN A 158 15.85 3.29 -1.34
CA GLN A 158 17.10 2.56 -1.14
C GLN A 158 17.07 1.20 -1.83
N ASN A 159 16.00 0.44 -1.68
CA ASN A 159 15.86 -0.86 -2.34
C ASN A 159 15.86 -0.74 -3.87
N LEU A 160 15.21 0.28 -4.43
CA LEU A 160 15.24 0.50 -5.88
C LEU A 160 16.64 0.83 -6.35
N GLU A 161 17.40 1.67 -5.63
CA GLU A 161 18.80 1.99 -5.93
C GLU A 161 19.68 0.73 -5.83
N ASP A 162 19.48 -0.11 -4.82
CA ASP A 162 20.19 -1.37 -4.64
C ASP A 162 19.89 -2.36 -5.79
N TYR A 163 18.65 -2.46 -6.26
CA TYR A 163 18.27 -3.29 -7.41
C TYR A 163 18.82 -2.79 -8.76
N GLU A 164 19.01 -1.47 -8.94
CA GLU A 164 19.68 -0.93 -10.14
C GLU A 164 21.14 -1.33 -10.20
N VAL A 165 21.79 -1.50 -9.04
CA VAL A 165 23.24 -1.80 -8.95
C VAL A 165 23.53 -3.29 -9.01
N ALA A 166 22.69 -4.12 -8.38
CA ALA A 166 22.89 -5.57 -8.31
C ALA A 166 21.55 -6.30 -8.43
N LEU A 167 21.40 -7.09 -9.51
CA LEU A 167 20.27 -8.01 -9.62
C LEU A 167 20.39 -9.09 -8.53
N PRO A 168 19.26 -9.51 -7.90
CA PRO A 168 19.26 -10.65 -6.99
C PRO A 168 19.82 -11.91 -7.67
N GLU A 169 20.49 -12.76 -6.92
CA GLU A 169 21.04 -14.03 -7.42
C GLU A 169 19.94 -14.98 -7.92
N GLU A 170 18.74 -14.89 -7.34
CA GLU A 170 17.59 -15.71 -7.71
C GLU A 170 16.38 -14.83 -8.09
N GLN A 171 16.01 -14.86 -9.37
CA GLN A 171 14.77 -14.30 -9.87
C GLN A 171 13.69 -15.37 -9.90
N LYS A 172 12.45 -15.00 -9.58
CA LYS A 172 11.30 -15.91 -9.56
C LYS A 172 10.76 -16.10 -10.96
N GLU A 173 10.57 -17.36 -11.39
CA GLU A 173 9.79 -17.68 -12.57
C GLU A 173 8.32 -17.89 -12.21
N VAL A 174 7.42 -17.29 -12.97
CA VAL A 174 5.97 -17.45 -12.85
C VAL A 174 5.35 -17.64 -14.23
N PRO A 175 4.32 -18.49 -14.39
CA PRO A 175 3.71 -18.70 -15.70
C PRO A 175 2.95 -17.48 -16.20
N PHE A 176 2.37 -16.70 -15.29
CA PHE A 176 1.58 -15.50 -15.59
C PHE A 176 1.86 -14.39 -14.61
N LEU A 177 1.83 -13.15 -15.11
CA LEU A 177 1.90 -11.96 -14.30
C LEU A 177 0.82 -10.96 -14.77
N LEU A 178 0.12 -10.38 -13.82
CA LEU A 178 -0.85 -9.30 -14.06
C LEU A 178 -0.19 -7.97 -13.67
N VAL A 179 -0.25 -6.99 -14.56
CA VAL A 179 0.33 -5.65 -14.35
C VAL A 179 -0.73 -4.61 -14.68
N GLU A 180 -1.25 -3.92 -13.69
CA GLU A 180 -2.33 -2.94 -13.85
C GLU A 180 -1.82 -1.54 -13.49
N GLY A 181 -2.04 -0.58 -14.38
CA GLY A 181 -1.71 0.84 -14.16
C GLY A 181 -2.95 1.71 -14.12
N ASP A 182 -3.06 2.57 -13.09
CA ASP A 182 -4.18 3.51 -12.94
C ASP A 182 -3.77 4.77 -12.18
N GLY A 183 -4.45 5.87 -12.46
CA GLY A 183 -4.32 7.16 -11.79
C GLY A 183 -5.46 7.40 -10.81
N ILE A 184 -5.16 7.55 -9.52
CA ILE A 184 -6.15 7.83 -8.48
C ILE A 184 -6.13 9.31 -8.14
N VAL A 185 -7.18 10.03 -8.52
CA VAL A 185 -7.32 11.46 -8.21
C VAL A 185 -7.86 11.63 -6.80
N ILE A 186 -7.08 12.32 -5.96
CA ILE A 186 -7.45 12.65 -4.57
C ILE A 186 -7.61 14.16 -4.39
N LYS A 187 -8.36 14.56 -3.37
CA LYS A 187 -8.40 15.95 -2.93
C LYS A 187 -7.19 16.23 -2.06
N GLY A 188 -6.26 17.02 -2.55
CA GLY A 188 -5.18 17.60 -1.76
C GLY A 188 -5.65 18.72 -0.83
N LYS A 189 -4.73 19.37 -0.14
CA LYS A 189 -5.04 20.53 0.70
C LYS A 189 -5.62 21.68 -0.13
N GLY A 190 -6.78 22.21 0.29
CA GLY A 190 -7.51 23.25 -0.43
C GLY A 190 -8.36 22.68 -1.58
N LYS A 191 -8.36 23.38 -2.73
CA LYS A 191 -9.11 22.97 -3.95
C LYS A 191 -8.25 22.20 -4.94
N ARG A 192 -6.97 21.93 -4.62
CA ARG A 192 -6.03 21.28 -5.52
C ARG A 192 -6.34 19.78 -5.61
N LYS A 193 -6.40 19.28 -6.82
CA LYS A 193 -6.45 17.84 -7.07
C LYS A 193 -5.01 17.33 -7.20
N GLU A 194 -4.72 16.22 -6.57
CA GLU A 194 -3.46 15.49 -6.69
C GLU A 194 -3.76 14.12 -7.26
N GLU A 195 -2.87 13.60 -8.08
CA GLU A 195 -3.03 12.26 -8.67
C GLU A 195 -1.94 11.35 -8.11
N ILE A 196 -2.36 10.19 -7.64
CA ILE A 196 -1.48 9.10 -7.25
C ILE A 196 -1.42 8.15 -8.44
N HIS A 197 -0.28 8.07 -9.09
CA HIS A 197 0.00 7.09 -10.13
C HIS A 197 0.37 5.77 -9.48
N ARG A 198 -0.32 4.71 -9.85
CA ARG A 198 -0.16 3.38 -9.22
C ARG A 198 -0.01 2.31 -10.27
N VAL A 199 0.97 1.43 -10.06
CA VAL A 199 1.12 0.18 -10.80
C VAL A 199 0.95 -0.97 -9.81
N GLN A 200 0.05 -1.90 -10.12
CA GLN A 200 -0.21 -3.11 -9.36
C GLN A 200 0.34 -4.30 -10.12
N ILE A 201 1.10 -5.16 -9.42
CA ILE A 201 1.70 -6.36 -9.99
C ILE A 201 1.18 -7.55 -9.18
N ALA A 202 0.71 -8.63 -9.83
CA ALA A 202 0.21 -9.81 -9.13
C ALA A 202 0.50 -11.09 -9.92
N GLU A 203 0.73 -12.19 -9.21
CA GLU A 203 1.06 -13.51 -9.78
C GLU A 203 -0.19 -14.30 -10.20
N GLY A 204 -1.28 -13.62 -10.54
CA GLY A 204 -2.55 -14.21 -10.93
C GLY A 204 -3.66 -13.95 -9.90
N VAL A 205 -4.71 -14.75 -9.96
CA VAL A 205 -5.91 -14.64 -9.14
C VAL A 205 -6.17 -15.94 -8.40
N THR A 206 -6.49 -15.86 -7.13
CA THR A 206 -6.98 -17.00 -6.32
C THR A 206 -8.48 -16.87 -6.12
N THR A 207 -9.20 -17.98 -6.17
CA THR A 207 -10.65 -18.02 -5.93
C THR A 207 -10.92 -18.70 -4.58
N SER A 208 -11.62 -18.01 -3.68
CA SER A 208 -12.10 -18.57 -2.41
C SER A 208 -13.62 -18.39 -2.36
N GLY A 209 -14.36 -19.47 -2.64
CA GLY A 209 -15.81 -19.41 -2.86
C GLY A 209 -16.19 -18.52 -4.03
N LYS A 210 -17.03 -17.50 -3.78
CA LYS A 210 -17.43 -16.51 -4.81
C LYS A 210 -16.48 -15.32 -4.92
N ARG A 211 -15.48 -15.21 -4.05
CA ARG A 211 -14.54 -14.07 -4.01
C ARG A 211 -13.27 -14.41 -4.76
N LYS A 212 -12.86 -13.48 -5.61
CA LYS A 212 -11.55 -13.50 -6.27
C LYS A 212 -10.60 -12.57 -5.54
N LYS A 213 -9.36 -13.01 -5.32
CA LYS A 213 -8.29 -12.20 -4.73
C LYS A 213 -7.04 -12.31 -5.60
N LEU A 214 -6.31 -11.23 -5.72
CA LEU A 214 -5.01 -11.24 -6.37
C LEU A 214 -4.02 -12.08 -5.53
N LYS A 215 -3.19 -12.85 -6.23
CA LYS A 215 -2.13 -13.64 -5.61
C LYS A 215 -0.86 -12.79 -5.52
N ASN A 216 -0.31 -12.67 -4.31
CA ASN A 216 0.92 -11.90 -4.01
C ASN A 216 0.92 -10.50 -4.63
N PRO A 217 -0.11 -9.65 -4.39
CA PRO A 217 -0.17 -8.34 -4.98
C PRO A 217 0.91 -7.41 -4.42
N ILE A 218 1.61 -6.71 -5.29
CA ILE A 218 2.56 -5.64 -4.98
C ILE A 218 2.05 -4.34 -5.60
N PHE A 219 2.27 -3.24 -4.91
CA PHE A 219 1.84 -1.93 -5.32
C PHE A 219 3.04 -0.98 -5.39
N VAL A 220 3.24 -0.39 -6.55
CA VAL A 220 4.21 0.66 -6.77
C VAL A 220 3.45 1.96 -6.98
N SER A 221 3.82 3.02 -6.31
CA SER A 221 3.11 4.29 -6.40
C SER A 221 4.04 5.48 -6.57
N SER A 222 3.54 6.52 -7.23
CA SER A 222 4.22 7.80 -7.38
C SER A 222 3.25 8.97 -7.31
N LEU A 223 3.69 10.06 -6.67
CA LEU A 223 3.04 11.36 -6.71
C LEU A 223 3.65 12.29 -7.78
N LYS A 224 4.71 11.86 -8.46
CA LYS A 224 5.41 12.68 -9.45
C LYS A 224 4.76 12.58 -10.83
N SER A 225 4.65 11.34 -11.36
CA SER A 225 4.10 11.08 -12.69
C SER A 225 3.82 9.59 -12.88
N ALA A 226 3.01 9.26 -13.90
CA ALA A 226 2.83 7.88 -14.37
C ALA A 226 4.17 7.26 -14.80
N LYS A 227 5.02 8.05 -15.49
CA LYS A 227 6.36 7.61 -15.92
C LYS A 227 7.21 7.15 -14.72
N ASP A 228 7.29 7.93 -13.63
CA ASP A 228 8.03 7.55 -12.41
C ASP A 228 7.46 6.27 -11.76
N ALA A 229 6.13 6.08 -11.81
CA ALA A 229 5.52 4.84 -11.32
C ALA A 229 5.90 3.62 -12.19
N TRP A 230 5.92 3.78 -13.51
CA TRP A 230 6.33 2.73 -14.44
C TRP A 230 7.83 2.41 -14.35
N GLU A 231 8.71 3.40 -14.18
CA GLU A 231 10.14 3.21 -13.97
C GLU A 231 10.40 2.38 -12.70
N LYS A 232 9.75 2.70 -11.59
CA LYS A 232 9.83 1.92 -10.36
C LYS A 232 9.28 0.50 -10.53
N ALA A 233 8.19 0.34 -11.27
CA ALA A 233 7.62 -0.96 -11.57
C ALA A 233 8.58 -1.80 -12.44
N ALA A 234 9.26 -1.19 -13.42
CA ALA A 234 10.27 -1.85 -14.25
C ALA A 234 11.46 -2.37 -13.42
N ILE A 235 11.97 -1.55 -12.49
CA ILE A 235 13.05 -1.96 -11.58
C ILE A 235 12.58 -3.14 -10.72
N TYR A 236 11.38 -3.06 -10.15
CA TYR A 236 10.80 -4.15 -9.35
C TYR A 236 10.64 -5.44 -10.17
N LEU A 237 10.07 -5.36 -11.37
CA LEU A 237 9.87 -6.51 -12.25
C LEU A 237 11.21 -7.15 -12.62
N GLY A 238 12.17 -6.35 -13.07
CA GLY A 238 13.51 -6.82 -13.49
C GLY A 238 14.34 -7.40 -12.35
N SER A 239 14.12 -6.95 -11.10
CA SER A 239 14.85 -7.47 -9.94
C SER A 239 14.24 -8.74 -9.36
N HIS A 240 12.92 -8.95 -9.48
CA HIS A 240 12.22 -10.05 -8.79
C HIS A 240 11.83 -11.20 -9.70
N TYR A 241 11.68 -10.97 -11.01
CA TYR A 241 11.15 -11.98 -11.92
C TYR A 241 12.05 -12.21 -13.14
N ASP A 242 12.28 -13.48 -13.50
CA ASP A 242 12.70 -13.84 -14.85
C ASP A 242 11.46 -14.04 -15.71
N LEU A 243 11.21 -13.08 -16.62
CA LEU A 243 10.00 -13.03 -17.43
C LEU A 243 10.12 -13.79 -18.76
N LYS A 244 11.28 -14.40 -19.09
CA LYS A 244 11.50 -15.06 -20.39
C LYS A 244 10.46 -16.12 -20.73
N ASN A 245 9.93 -16.82 -19.71
CA ASN A 245 8.90 -17.85 -19.85
C ASN A 245 7.52 -17.40 -19.34
N THR A 246 7.36 -16.12 -18.97
CA THR A 246 6.15 -15.56 -18.38
C THR A 246 5.26 -14.90 -19.43
N VAL A 247 3.97 -15.21 -19.43
CA VAL A 247 2.94 -14.41 -20.13
C VAL A 247 2.53 -13.26 -19.22
N VAL A 248 2.75 -12.03 -19.66
CA VAL A 248 2.39 -10.83 -18.92
C VAL A 248 1.12 -10.21 -19.50
N ILE A 249 0.11 -10.05 -18.67
CA ILE A 249 -1.15 -9.39 -19.04
C ILE A 249 -1.14 -8.02 -18.36
N SER A 250 -1.09 -6.95 -19.15
CA SER A 250 -1.26 -5.61 -18.63
C SER A 250 -2.66 -5.06 -18.86
N ASN A 251 -3.14 -4.21 -17.92
CA ASN A 251 -4.44 -3.57 -18.01
C ASN A 251 -4.33 -2.10 -17.56
N THR A 252 -4.88 -1.18 -18.37
CA THR A 252 -4.91 0.25 -18.07
C THR A 252 -6.16 0.90 -18.65
N ASP A 253 -6.39 2.19 -18.32
CA ASP A 253 -7.48 2.98 -18.93
C ASP A 253 -7.16 3.50 -20.35
N GLY A 254 -5.93 3.30 -20.83
CA GLY A 254 -5.43 3.80 -22.12
C GLY A 254 -5.23 5.31 -22.16
N GLY A 255 -5.21 5.98 -21.00
CA GLY A 255 -4.96 7.41 -20.87
C GLY A 255 -3.51 7.80 -21.12
N SER A 256 -3.22 9.11 -20.98
CA SER A 256 -1.84 9.62 -21.10
C SER A 256 -0.96 9.05 -19.98
N GLY A 257 0.17 8.43 -20.34
CA GLY A 257 1.07 7.75 -19.40
C GLY A 257 0.64 6.34 -19.00
N TYR A 258 -0.46 5.82 -19.61
CA TYR A 258 -0.99 4.48 -19.37
C TYR A 258 -1.32 3.76 -20.68
N ARG A 259 -0.49 3.96 -21.71
CA ARG A 259 -0.62 3.32 -23.01
C ARG A 259 0.02 1.94 -23.03
N ALA A 260 -0.30 1.16 -24.04
CA ALA A 260 0.32 -0.16 -24.24
C ALA A 260 1.85 -0.09 -24.29
N GLU A 261 2.37 0.96 -24.94
CA GLU A 261 3.81 1.20 -25.08
C GLU A 261 4.49 1.48 -23.73
N ASP A 262 3.84 2.27 -22.84
CA ASP A 262 4.34 2.57 -21.50
C ASP A 262 4.44 1.27 -20.67
N CYS A 263 3.42 0.39 -20.78
CA CYS A 263 3.43 -0.93 -20.15
C CYS A 263 4.54 -1.83 -20.73
N ALA A 264 4.65 -1.89 -22.07
CA ALA A 264 5.65 -2.73 -22.74
C ALA A 264 7.08 -2.32 -22.36
N MET A 265 7.36 -1.03 -22.26
CA MET A 265 8.65 -0.51 -21.81
C MET A 265 8.98 -0.93 -20.38
N ALA A 266 8.00 -0.86 -19.48
CA ALA A 266 8.21 -1.22 -18.08
C ALA A 266 8.35 -2.74 -17.86
N ILE A 267 7.63 -3.56 -18.63
CA ILE A 267 7.67 -5.02 -18.56
C ILE A 267 8.98 -5.57 -19.16
N GLY A 268 9.44 -4.97 -20.27
CA GLY A 268 10.64 -5.44 -20.96
C GLY A 268 10.44 -6.77 -21.68
N VAL A 269 11.52 -7.59 -21.74
CA VAL A 269 11.49 -8.88 -22.44
C VAL A 269 10.73 -9.91 -21.63
N CYS A 270 9.67 -10.48 -22.22
CA CYS A 270 8.88 -11.57 -21.65
C CYS A 270 8.49 -12.56 -22.75
N LYS A 271 7.90 -13.71 -22.39
CA LYS A 271 7.42 -14.70 -23.34
C LYS A 271 6.37 -14.13 -24.29
N GLU A 272 5.40 -13.44 -23.73
CA GLU A 272 4.32 -12.78 -24.47
C GLU A 272 3.76 -11.64 -23.60
N HIS A 273 3.55 -10.46 -24.19
CA HIS A 273 2.88 -9.34 -23.55
C HIS A 273 1.52 -9.11 -24.19
N ILE A 274 0.47 -9.20 -23.38
CA ILE A 274 -0.93 -9.00 -23.80
C ILE A 274 -1.45 -7.77 -23.08
N HIS A 275 -1.66 -6.69 -23.83
CA HIS A 275 -2.26 -5.47 -23.29
C HIS A 275 -3.77 -5.50 -23.39
N GLN A 276 -4.46 -5.09 -22.33
CA GLN A 276 -5.91 -4.91 -22.28
C GLN A 276 -6.24 -3.47 -21.88
N VAL A 277 -7.30 -2.92 -22.47
CA VAL A 277 -7.88 -1.67 -21.97
C VAL A 277 -9.02 -2.00 -21.01
N ASP A 278 -9.07 -1.31 -19.88
CA ASP A 278 -10.07 -1.54 -18.85
C ASP A 278 -11.49 -1.33 -19.37
N ARG A 279 -12.26 -2.40 -19.36
CA ARG A 279 -13.65 -2.43 -19.86
C ARG A 279 -14.57 -1.47 -19.11
N TYR A 280 -14.32 -1.19 -17.84
CA TYR A 280 -15.09 -0.20 -17.11
C TYR A 280 -14.93 1.19 -17.75
N HIS A 281 -13.70 1.58 -18.06
CA HIS A 281 -13.40 2.85 -18.72
C HIS A 281 -13.97 2.93 -20.13
N VAL A 282 -13.92 1.82 -20.88
CA VAL A 282 -14.60 1.72 -22.21
C VAL A 282 -16.10 1.94 -22.06
N HIS A 283 -16.75 1.24 -21.14
CA HIS A 283 -18.20 1.40 -20.90
C HIS A 283 -18.56 2.82 -20.43
N LYS A 284 -17.74 3.42 -19.57
CA LYS A 284 -17.91 4.80 -19.13
C LYS A 284 -17.79 5.79 -20.29
N LYS A 285 -16.83 5.55 -21.20
CA LYS A 285 -16.64 6.35 -22.40
C LYS A 285 -17.84 6.23 -23.34
N ILE A 286 -18.34 5.01 -23.61
CA ILE A 286 -19.56 4.79 -24.41
C ILE A 286 -20.74 5.55 -23.80
N LYS A 287 -21.00 5.37 -22.51
CA LYS A 287 -22.11 6.06 -21.82
C LYS A 287 -21.99 7.57 -21.89
N SER A 288 -20.80 8.13 -21.73
CA SER A 288 -20.57 9.56 -21.79
C SER A 288 -20.82 10.12 -23.20
N ARG A 289 -20.29 9.44 -24.24
CA ARG A 289 -20.39 9.89 -25.64
C ARG A 289 -21.75 9.64 -26.27
N LEU A 290 -22.51 8.65 -25.76
CA LEU A 290 -23.87 8.35 -26.21
C LEU A 290 -24.95 8.85 -25.24
N SER A 291 -24.64 9.87 -24.41
CA SER A 291 -25.62 10.43 -23.48
C SER A 291 -26.90 10.99 -24.17
N TRP A 292 -26.78 11.38 -25.44
CA TRP A 292 -27.88 11.83 -26.29
C TRP A 292 -28.65 10.68 -27.01
N CYS A 293 -28.10 9.44 -26.99
CA CYS A 293 -28.71 8.26 -27.60
C CYS A 293 -28.52 7.00 -26.73
N PRO A 294 -29.03 7.01 -25.47
CA PRO A 294 -28.71 5.99 -24.45
C PRO A 294 -29.21 4.60 -24.79
N GLU A 295 -30.24 4.45 -25.64
CA GLU A 295 -30.77 3.17 -26.10
C GLU A 295 -29.77 2.36 -26.95
N MET A 296 -28.76 3.05 -27.54
CA MET A 296 -27.71 2.42 -28.34
C MET A 296 -26.49 1.95 -27.52
N GLU A 297 -26.43 2.30 -26.24
CA GLU A 297 -25.34 1.83 -25.36
C GLU A 297 -25.26 0.31 -25.25
N LEU A 298 -26.41 -0.34 -25.04
CA LEU A 298 -26.47 -1.79 -24.88
C LEU A 298 -26.14 -2.57 -26.15
N PRO A 299 -26.69 -2.21 -27.31
CA PRO A 299 -26.29 -2.78 -28.60
C PRO A 299 -24.78 -2.68 -28.85
N LEU A 300 -24.17 -1.49 -28.64
CA LEU A 300 -22.75 -1.30 -28.84
C LEU A 300 -21.90 -2.13 -27.88
N LYS A 301 -22.28 -2.19 -26.59
CA LYS A 301 -21.63 -3.04 -25.61
C LYS A 301 -21.69 -4.53 -25.96
N LYS A 302 -22.84 -5.01 -26.50
CA LYS A 302 -22.98 -6.40 -26.96
C LYS A 302 -22.04 -6.71 -28.13
N ALA A 303 -21.98 -5.83 -29.15
CA ALA A 303 -21.06 -5.98 -30.28
C ALA A 303 -19.57 -6.01 -29.81
N LEU A 304 -19.17 -5.15 -28.87
CA LEU A 304 -17.86 -5.20 -28.26
C LEU A 304 -17.58 -6.52 -27.51
N TRP A 305 -18.57 -7.09 -26.83
CA TRP A 305 -18.41 -8.35 -26.10
C TRP A 305 -18.23 -9.56 -27.02
N SER A 306 -18.83 -9.50 -28.22
CA SER A 306 -18.66 -10.50 -29.27
C SER A 306 -17.33 -10.35 -30.01
N TYR A 307 -16.59 -9.27 -29.77
CA TYR A 307 -15.38 -8.92 -30.50
C TYR A 307 -15.59 -8.92 -32.01
N ASP A 308 -16.71 -8.36 -32.46
CA ASP A 308 -17.15 -8.33 -33.83
C ASP A 308 -17.22 -6.88 -34.34
N TRP A 309 -16.22 -6.50 -35.15
CA TRP A 309 -16.12 -5.14 -35.69
C TRP A 309 -17.24 -4.80 -36.65
N ASP A 310 -17.72 -5.76 -37.45
CA ASP A 310 -18.80 -5.52 -38.40
C ASP A 310 -20.10 -5.18 -37.67
N SER A 311 -20.38 -5.90 -36.58
CA SER A 311 -21.50 -5.54 -35.69
C SER A 311 -21.32 -4.16 -35.04
N ILE A 312 -20.10 -3.76 -34.67
CA ILE A 312 -19.83 -2.41 -34.16
C ILE A 312 -20.11 -1.36 -35.23
N ALA A 313 -19.62 -1.56 -36.46
CA ALA A 313 -19.85 -0.65 -37.59
C ALA A 313 -21.33 -0.45 -37.86
N ILE A 314 -22.12 -1.53 -37.93
CA ILE A 314 -23.57 -1.46 -38.08
C ILE A 314 -24.25 -0.65 -36.97
N VAL A 315 -23.82 -0.84 -35.72
CA VAL A 315 -24.36 -0.07 -34.58
C VAL A 315 -23.97 1.39 -34.68
N LEU A 316 -22.74 1.73 -35.06
CA LEU A 316 -22.29 3.12 -35.24
C LEU A 316 -23.04 3.83 -36.37
N ASP A 317 -23.28 3.15 -37.54
CA ASP A 317 -24.09 3.67 -38.61
C ASP A 317 -25.57 3.90 -38.19
N THR A 318 -26.10 2.97 -37.36
CA THR A 318 -27.45 3.15 -36.79
C THR A 318 -27.49 4.38 -35.85
N ILE A 319 -26.46 4.61 -35.07
CA ILE A 319 -26.37 5.80 -34.20
C ILE A 319 -26.29 7.07 -35.06
N GLU A 320 -25.51 7.04 -36.13
CA GLU A 320 -25.38 8.19 -37.04
C GLU A 320 -26.74 8.58 -37.65
N SER A 321 -27.55 7.61 -38.02
CA SER A 321 -28.91 7.85 -38.56
C SER A 321 -29.89 8.50 -37.57
N LYS A 322 -29.57 8.49 -36.29
CA LYS A 322 -30.37 9.09 -35.19
C LYS A 322 -29.97 10.51 -34.84
N ILE A 323 -28.93 11.06 -35.47
CA ILE A 323 -28.44 12.41 -35.21
C ILE A 323 -29.52 13.44 -35.55
N SER A 324 -29.81 14.35 -34.61
CA SER A 324 -30.81 15.39 -34.80
C SER A 324 -30.25 16.58 -35.57
N LEU A 325 -31.07 17.20 -36.45
CA LEU A 325 -30.64 18.39 -37.18
C LEU A 325 -30.32 19.61 -36.27
N GLU A 326 -30.93 19.67 -35.08
CA GLU A 326 -30.71 20.78 -34.14
C GLU A 326 -29.35 20.70 -33.43
N GLN A 327 -28.81 19.51 -33.23
CA GLN A 327 -27.54 19.26 -32.51
C GLN A 327 -26.54 18.47 -33.37
N GLU A 328 -26.66 18.54 -34.69
CA GLU A 328 -25.89 17.71 -35.61
C GLU A 328 -24.40 17.81 -35.40
N LYS A 329 -23.87 19.01 -35.23
CA LYS A 329 -22.42 19.22 -35.08
C LYS A 329 -21.86 18.54 -33.83
N ASP A 330 -22.52 18.70 -32.69
CA ASP A 330 -22.04 18.16 -31.42
C ASP A 330 -22.20 16.62 -31.37
N GLN A 331 -23.34 16.11 -31.84
CA GLN A 331 -23.60 14.67 -31.87
C GLN A 331 -22.69 13.93 -32.86
N LYS A 332 -22.43 14.52 -34.03
CA LYS A 332 -21.45 13.98 -35.00
C LYS A 332 -20.02 13.93 -34.39
N GLU A 333 -19.61 14.97 -33.71
CA GLU A 333 -18.29 15.01 -33.08
C GLU A 333 -18.18 13.99 -31.95
N GLU A 334 -19.19 13.84 -31.10
CA GLU A 334 -19.22 12.83 -30.05
C GLU A 334 -19.14 11.40 -30.62
N LEU A 335 -19.90 11.12 -31.70
CA LEU A 335 -19.86 9.85 -32.37
C LEU A 335 -18.50 9.59 -33.03
N ARG A 336 -17.94 10.56 -33.74
CA ARG A 336 -16.63 10.49 -34.38
C ARG A 336 -15.52 10.18 -33.32
N LEU A 337 -15.56 10.86 -32.18
CA LEU A 337 -14.61 10.64 -31.09
C LEU A 337 -14.76 9.25 -30.45
N LEU A 338 -16.00 8.75 -30.37
CA LEU A 338 -16.26 7.40 -29.88
C LEU A 338 -15.73 6.33 -30.86
N ALA A 339 -16.04 6.47 -32.15
CA ALA A 339 -15.57 5.55 -33.19
C ALA A 339 -14.03 5.49 -33.22
N ALA A 340 -13.37 6.64 -33.26
CA ALA A 340 -11.90 6.72 -33.24
C ALA A 340 -11.29 6.15 -31.94
N TYR A 341 -11.97 6.28 -30.82
CA TYR A 341 -11.53 5.65 -29.56
C TYR A 341 -11.61 4.12 -29.63
N LEU A 342 -12.72 3.58 -30.13
CA LEU A 342 -12.92 2.13 -30.26
C LEU A 342 -11.93 1.52 -31.26
N GLU A 343 -11.76 2.15 -32.42
CA GLU A 343 -10.83 1.73 -33.46
C GLU A 343 -9.39 1.67 -32.94
N ARG A 344 -8.92 2.76 -32.31
CA ARG A 344 -7.57 2.83 -31.74
C ARG A 344 -7.30 1.76 -30.69
N ASN A 345 -8.31 1.41 -29.90
CA ASN A 345 -8.17 0.44 -28.81
C ASN A 345 -8.63 -0.98 -29.19
N TRP A 346 -9.06 -1.21 -30.42
CA TRP A 346 -9.68 -2.47 -30.84
C TRP A 346 -8.83 -3.70 -30.51
N ALA A 347 -7.55 -3.68 -30.85
CA ALA A 347 -6.64 -4.78 -30.57
C ALA A 347 -6.56 -5.14 -29.07
N TYR A 348 -6.75 -4.17 -28.19
CA TYR A 348 -6.66 -4.31 -26.73
C TYR A 348 -8.01 -4.68 -26.07
N LEU A 349 -9.07 -4.85 -26.86
CA LEU A 349 -10.41 -5.26 -26.40
C LEU A 349 -10.68 -6.72 -26.65
N ARG A 350 -9.76 -7.46 -27.26
CA ARG A 350 -9.90 -8.88 -27.54
C ARG A 350 -10.11 -9.66 -26.24
N PRO A 351 -11.15 -10.51 -26.11
CA PRO A 351 -11.39 -11.30 -24.92
C PRO A 351 -10.23 -12.25 -24.62
N LEU A 352 -9.72 -12.26 -23.38
CA LEU A 352 -8.62 -13.14 -22.98
C LEU A 352 -8.90 -14.63 -23.24
N ARG A 353 -10.17 -15.06 -23.17
CA ARG A 353 -10.58 -16.44 -23.50
C ARG A 353 -10.29 -16.85 -24.95
N GLU A 354 -10.12 -15.89 -25.84
CA GLU A 354 -9.84 -16.11 -27.29
C GLU A 354 -8.33 -16.07 -27.58
N ILE A 355 -7.52 -15.78 -26.59
CA ILE A 355 -6.06 -15.74 -26.67
C ILE A 355 -5.52 -17.08 -26.15
N GLU A 356 -4.79 -17.81 -27.01
CA GLU A 356 -4.34 -19.18 -26.71
C GLU A 356 -3.50 -19.27 -25.44
N SER A 357 -2.55 -18.34 -25.28
CA SER A 357 -1.66 -18.26 -24.11
C SER A 357 -2.39 -17.93 -22.79
N CYS A 358 -3.64 -17.43 -22.87
CA CYS A 358 -4.48 -17.11 -21.71
C CYS A 358 -5.45 -18.24 -21.34
N LYS A 359 -5.49 -19.33 -22.11
CA LYS A 359 -6.36 -20.47 -21.78
C LYS A 359 -5.91 -21.10 -20.46
N GLY A 360 -6.81 -21.12 -19.49
CA GLY A 360 -6.51 -21.62 -18.13
C GLY A 360 -6.28 -20.56 -17.06
N ILE A 361 -6.17 -19.29 -17.43
CA ILE A 361 -6.21 -18.18 -16.48
C ILE A 361 -7.68 -18.01 -16.04
N ARG A 362 -7.99 -18.35 -14.79
CA ARG A 362 -9.34 -18.24 -14.20
C ARG A 362 -9.42 -17.09 -13.22
#